data_ec170a62c9495e4c971a6aa041f5c9ec
#
_entry.id   ec170a62c9495e4c971a6aa041f5c9ec
#
_cell.length_a   1.000
_cell.length_b   1.000
_cell.length_c   1.000
_cell.angle_alpha   90.00
_cell.angle_beta   90.00
_cell.angle_gamma   90.00
#
_symmetry.space_group_name_H-M   'P 1'
#
loop_
_entity.id
_entity.type
_entity.pdbx_description
1 polymer ?
#
loop_
_entity_poly.entity_id
_entity_poly.type
_entity_poly.pdbx_seq_one_letter_code
_entity_poly.pdbx_strand_id
1 'polypeptide(L)'
;AREKLLAGAAFHTRTSTEITLAAPLDAENLPQTLLDRTREQVETTLDGTSGRIIARRRLRLGALVLRDRNGEISPEEAQTLLMQQIAANLAQALTWTEAGRQFQARVAHARTTYAPHLPDLSDDGLAASLDWLEPYLAGCDRLSQVKALDLLSILRARLDYADLAALDRKLPPRLTLK
;
A
#
# COMPACT_ATOMS: atom_id res chain seq x y z
N ALA A 1 -4.18 6.96 -37.92
CA ALA A 1 -4.37 6.24 -36.65
C ALA A 1 -3.55 4.96 -36.71
N ARG A 2 -2.67 4.72 -35.74
CA ARG A 2 -1.94 3.45 -35.67
C ARG A 2 -2.86 2.43 -34.99
N GLU A 3 -3.10 1.35 -35.67
CA GLU A 3 -3.82 0.19 -35.18
C GLU A 3 -3.13 -0.35 -33.93
N LYS A 4 -3.89 -0.52 -32.84
CA LYS A 4 -3.34 -0.98 -31.59
C LYS A 4 -3.21 -2.49 -31.46
N LEU A 5 -3.99 -3.22 -32.30
CA LEU A 5 -4.02 -4.68 -32.32
C LEU A 5 -3.98 -5.18 -33.75
N LEU A 6 -3.23 -6.27 -33.99
CA LEU A 6 -3.14 -6.97 -35.24
C LEU A 6 -3.38 -8.46 -35.00
N ALA A 7 -4.17 -9.08 -35.88
CA ALA A 7 -4.28 -10.52 -35.95
C ALA A 7 -3.28 -11.03 -37.01
N GLY A 8 -2.23 -11.71 -36.58
CA GLY A 8 -1.23 -12.32 -37.47
C GLY A 8 -1.70 -13.70 -37.90
N ALA A 9 -1.82 -13.91 -39.23
CA ALA A 9 -2.23 -15.18 -39.83
C ALA A 9 -1.07 -16.01 -40.38
N ALA A 10 0.06 -15.39 -40.68
CA ALA A 10 1.26 -16.07 -41.14
C ALA A 10 2.52 -15.50 -40.50
N PHE A 11 3.39 -16.41 -40.05
CA PHE A 11 4.64 -16.09 -39.34
C PHE A 11 5.80 -16.78 -40.04
N HIS A 12 6.90 -16.09 -40.16
CA HIS A 12 8.16 -16.66 -40.60
C HIS A 12 9.18 -16.55 -39.49
N THR A 13 9.78 -17.67 -39.10
CA THR A 13 10.75 -17.70 -38.01
C THR A 13 12.06 -18.28 -38.56
N ARG A 14 13.09 -17.41 -38.63
CA ARG A 14 14.48 -17.82 -38.87
C ARG A 14 15.36 -17.34 -37.71
N THR A 15 15.89 -16.15 -37.83
CA THR A 15 16.70 -15.48 -36.79
C THR A 15 15.81 -14.56 -35.94
N SER A 16 14.70 -14.07 -36.49
CA SER A 16 13.65 -13.30 -35.82
C SER A 16 12.29 -13.82 -36.28
N THR A 17 11.24 -13.61 -35.50
CA THR A 17 9.87 -13.93 -35.90
C THR A 17 9.28 -12.72 -36.60
N GLU A 18 8.93 -12.88 -37.86
CA GLU A 18 8.29 -11.84 -38.68
C GLU A 18 6.84 -12.20 -38.97
N ILE A 19 5.96 -11.23 -38.87
CA ILE A 19 4.55 -11.38 -39.28
C ILE A 19 4.46 -11.04 -40.75
N THR A 20 4.17 -12.04 -41.59
CA THR A 20 4.08 -11.85 -43.03
C THR A 20 2.67 -11.56 -43.52
N LEU A 21 1.65 -11.90 -42.72
CA LEU A 21 0.26 -11.57 -42.99
C LEU A 21 -0.42 -11.16 -41.68
N ALA A 22 -0.95 -9.96 -41.66
CA ALA A 22 -1.69 -9.45 -40.50
C ALA A 22 -2.89 -8.62 -40.96
N ALA A 23 -3.97 -8.69 -40.20
CA ALA A 23 -5.14 -7.84 -40.35
C ALA A 23 -5.35 -6.98 -39.10
N PRO A 24 -5.83 -5.74 -39.25
CA PRO A 24 -6.18 -4.94 -38.07
C PRO A 24 -7.32 -5.60 -37.31
N LEU A 25 -7.22 -5.58 -35.98
CA LEU A 25 -8.23 -6.12 -35.10
C LEU A 25 -8.83 -4.97 -34.28
N ASP A 26 -10.13 -4.78 -34.41
CA ASP A 26 -10.86 -3.83 -33.59
C ASP A 26 -11.20 -4.48 -32.24
N ALA A 27 -10.61 -3.94 -31.15
CA ALA A 27 -10.84 -4.43 -29.81
C ALA A 27 -12.28 -4.19 -29.30
N GLU A 28 -13.04 -3.31 -29.96
CA GLU A 28 -14.43 -3.02 -29.55
C GLU A 28 -15.43 -3.91 -30.27
N ASN A 29 -15.05 -4.47 -31.46
CA ASN A 29 -15.88 -5.33 -32.31
C ASN A 29 -15.27 -6.72 -32.49
N LEU A 30 -14.83 -7.33 -31.38
CA LEU A 30 -14.30 -8.70 -31.42
C LEU A 30 -15.40 -9.72 -31.73
N PRO A 31 -15.13 -10.75 -32.52
CA PRO A 31 -16.02 -11.89 -32.69
C PRO A 31 -16.39 -12.53 -31.36
N GLN A 32 -17.63 -12.99 -31.19
CA GLN A 32 -18.11 -13.58 -29.93
C GLN A 32 -17.20 -14.73 -29.45
N THR A 33 -16.71 -15.56 -30.36
CA THR A 33 -15.79 -16.67 -30.08
C THR A 33 -14.47 -16.23 -29.39
N LEU A 34 -14.03 -14.99 -29.66
CA LEU A 34 -12.88 -14.40 -28.98
C LEU A 34 -13.29 -13.74 -27.66
N LEU A 35 -14.47 -13.09 -27.64
CA LEU A 35 -15.00 -12.50 -26.40
C LEU A 35 -15.20 -13.55 -25.30
N ASP A 36 -15.71 -14.74 -25.66
CA ASP A 36 -15.90 -15.85 -24.71
C ASP A 36 -14.57 -16.35 -24.09
N ARG A 37 -13.44 -16.04 -24.71
CA ARG A 37 -12.09 -16.37 -24.23
C ARG A 37 -11.40 -15.22 -23.50
N THR A 38 -12.04 -14.06 -23.43
CA THR A 38 -11.51 -12.94 -22.67
C THR A 38 -11.74 -13.13 -21.17
N ARG A 39 -10.84 -12.58 -20.37
CA ARG A 39 -10.99 -12.49 -18.93
C ARG A 39 -10.83 -11.05 -18.50
N GLU A 40 -11.75 -10.58 -17.69
CA GLU A 40 -11.60 -9.31 -17.01
C GLU A 40 -10.75 -9.52 -15.77
N GLN A 41 -9.67 -8.76 -15.65
CA GLN A 41 -8.78 -8.76 -14.50
C GLN A 41 -8.77 -7.37 -13.89
N VAL A 42 -9.09 -7.30 -12.61
CA VAL A 42 -8.95 -6.06 -11.84
C VAL A 42 -7.63 -6.16 -11.09
N GLU A 43 -6.74 -5.24 -11.36
CA GLU A 43 -5.47 -5.09 -10.67
C GLU A 43 -5.48 -3.79 -9.90
N THR A 44 -5.23 -3.87 -8.61
CA THR A 44 -5.05 -2.70 -7.77
C THR A 44 -3.57 -2.49 -7.51
N THR A 45 -3.11 -1.26 -7.68
CA THR A 45 -1.70 -0.90 -7.52
C THR A 45 -1.56 0.50 -6.96
N LEU A 46 -0.40 0.75 -6.36
CA LEU A 46 -0.01 2.10 -5.98
C LEU A 46 0.55 2.82 -7.21
N ASP A 47 -0.02 3.95 -7.56
CA ASP A 47 0.56 4.83 -8.58
C ASP A 47 1.83 5.49 -8.03
N GLY A 48 2.97 5.13 -8.59
CA GLY A 48 4.28 5.60 -8.14
C GLY A 48 4.47 7.12 -8.22
N THR A 49 3.68 7.82 -9.03
CA THR A 49 3.78 9.27 -9.20
C THR A 49 2.92 10.02 -8.20
N SER A 50 1.66 9.62 -8.04
CA SER A 50 0.69 10.30 -7.16
C SER A 50 0.63 9.71 -5.76
N GLY A 51 1.16 8.49 -5.56
CA GLY A 51 1.03 7.73 -4.32
C GLY A 51 -0.41 7.32 -4.00
N ARG A 52 -1.32 7.37 -5.00
CA ARG A 52 -2.71 6.91 -4.85
C ARG A 52 -2.83 5.43 -5.14
N ILE A 53 -3.77 4.80 -4.46
CA ILE A 53 -4.23 3.48 -4.86
C ILE A 53 -5.15 3.65 -6.07
N ILE A 54 -4.81 2.96 -7.15
CA ILE A 54 -5.60 2.94 -8.39
C ILE A 54 -5.98 1.50 -8.73
N ALA A 55 -7.21 1.30 -9.16
CA ALA A 55 -7.64 0.06 -9.77
C ALA A 55 -7.53 0.19 -11.30
N ARG A 56 -7.03 -0.85 -11.94
CA ARG A 56 -7.01 -0.99 -13.40
C ARG A 56 -7.82 -2.23 -13.79
N ARG A 57 -8.84 -2.00 -14.59
CA ARG A 57 -9.62 -3.08 -15.22
C ARG A 57 -9.02 -3.38 -16.58
N ARG A 58 -8.50 -4.58 -16.72
CA ARG A 58 -7.92 -5.06 -17.97
C ARG A 58 -8.75 -6.19 -18.54
N LEU A 59 -9.20 -6.02 -19.78
CA LEU A 59 -9.77 -7.12 -20.55
C LEU A 59 -8.63 -7.81 -21.28
N ARG A 60 -8.41 -9.08 -20.99
CA ARG A 60 -7.31 -9.88 -21.54
C ARG A 60 -7.82 -11.02 -22.40
N LEU A 61 -7.10 -11.26 -23.51
CA LEU A 61 -7.19 -12.47 -24.31
C LEU A 61 -5.84 -13.18 -24.21
N GLY A 62 -5.73 -14.15 -23.32
CA GLY A 62 -4.43 -14.73 -22.97
C GLY A 62 -3.45 -13.68 -22.43
N ALA A 63 -2.28 -13.54 -23.06
CA ALA A 63 -1.29 -12.53 -22.69
C ALA A 63 -1.59 -11.11 -23.22
N LEU A 64 -2.51 -10.97 -24.18
CA LEU A 64 -2.84 -9.68 -24.77
C LEU A 64 -3.79 -8.87 -23.91
N VAL A 65 -3.48 -7.60 -23.70
CA VAL A 65 -4.38 -6.63 -23.08
C VAL A 65 -5.17 -5.94 -24.18
N LEU A 66 -6.45 -6.25 -24.27
CA LEU A 66 -7.35 -5.68 -25.29
C LEU A 66 -7.88 -4.31 -24.86
N ARG A 67 -8.13 -4.16 -23.56
CA ARG A 67 -8.66 -2.93 -22.97
C ARG A 67 -8.03 -2.71 -21.60
N ASP A 68 -7.59 -1.50 -21.32
CA ASP A 68 -7.08 -1.06 -20.03
C ASP A 68 -7.84 0.23 -19.63
N ARG A 69 -8.56 0.19 -18.53
CA ARG A 69 -9.35 1.31 -18.02
C ARG A 69 -9.09 1.49 -16.54
N ASN A 70 -9.15 2.72 -16.08
CA ASN A 70 -9.22 2.97 -14.64
C ASN A 70 -10.52 2.38 -14.10
N GLY A 71 -10.41 1.58 -13.05
CA GLY A 71 -11.54 1.05 -12.29
C GLY A 71 -11.79 1.88 -11.04
N GLU A 72 -12.98 1.78 -10.52
CA GLU A 72 -13.29 2.26 -9.18
C GLU A 72 -12.72 1.26 -8.17
N ILE A 73 -12.22 1.78 -7.05
CA ILE A 73 -11.75 1.00 -5.91
C ILE A 73 -12.64 1.33 -4.73
N SER A 74 -13.06 0.30 -4.00
CA SER A 74 -13.81 0.54 -2.76
C SER A 74 -12.90 1.10 -1.66
N PRO A 75 -13.45 1.86 -0.70
CA PRO A 75 -12.67 2.35 0.43
C PRO A 75 -11.97 1.23 1.22
N GLU A 76 -12.62 0.07 1.36
CA GLU A 76 -12.10 -1.09 2.07
C GLU A 76 -10.91 -1.72 1.31
N GLU A 77 -11.02 -1.84 -0.02
CA GLU A 77 -9.92 -2.33 -0.85
C GLU A 77 -8.72 -1.37 -0.82
N ALA A 78 -8.98 -0.05 -0.87
CA ALA A 78 -7.93 0.95 -0.77
C ALA A 78 -7.22 0.88 0.59
N GLN A 79 -7.96 0.75 1.68
CA GLN A 79 -7.42 0.60 3.03
C GLN A 79 -6.58 -0.68 3.15
N THR A 80 -7.09 -1.82 2.65
CA THR A 80 -6.36 -3.10 2.67
C THR A 80 -5.01 -2.99 1.95
N LEU A 81 -4.99 -2.36 0.78
CA LEU A 81 -3.76 -2.17 0.02
C LEU A 81 -2.79 -1.19 0.70
N LEU A 82 -3.29 -0.12 1.30
CA LEU A 82 -2.46 0.79 2.11
C LEU A 82 -1.83 0.04 3.28
N MET A 83 -2.59 -0.79 3.99
CA MET A 83 -2.07 -1.61 5.08
C MET A 83 -0.98 -2.57 4.59
N GLN A 84 -1.17 -3.23 3.45
CA GLN A 84 -0.14 -4.08 2.85
C GLN A 84 1.15 -3.31 2.51
N GLN A 85 1.03 -2.11 1.95
CA GLN A 85 2.18 -1.26 1.64
C GLN A 85 2.90 -0.76 2.90
N ILE A 86 2.14 -0.42 3.94
CA ILE A 86 2.69 -0.01 5.24
C ILE A 86 3.41 -1.19 5.90
N ALA A 87 2.81 -2.39 5.89
CA ALA A 87 3.42 -3.60 6.42
C ALA A 87 4.74 -3.96 5.73
N ALA A 88 4.80 -3.78 4.41
CA ALA A 88 6.01 -4.07 3.63
C ALA A 88 7.18 -3.15 4.02
N ASN A 89 6.93 -1.90 4.43
CA ASN A 89 7.98 -0.97 4.86
C ASN A 89 7.44 0.12 5.78
N LEU A 90 7.23 -0.23 7.05
CA LEU A 90 6.69 0.66 8.07
C LEU A 90 7.52 1.96 8.23
N ALA A 91 8.84 1.84 8.18
CA ALA A 91 9.74 2.97 8.39
C ALA A 91 9.63 4.05 7.30
N GLN A 92 9.33 3.66 6.06
CA GLN A 92 9.16 4.60 4.93
C GLN A 92 7.73 5.07 4.74
N ALA A 93 6.76 4.26 5.19
CA ALA A 93 5.34 4.57 5.04
C ALA A 93 4.86 5.64 6.02
N LEU A 94 5.49 5.75 7.19
CA LEU A 94 5.13 6.67 8.26
C LEU A 94 6.18 7.78 8.43
N THR A 95 5.75 8.94 8.93
CA THR A 95 6.66 10.05 9.26
C THR A 95 7.10 9.93 10.73
N TRP A 96 8.33 9.50 10.91
CA TRP A 96 8.94 9.37 12.23
C TRP A 96 9.57 10.69 12.67
N THR A 97 9.02 11.29 13.71
CA THR A 97 9.60 12.47 14.36
C THR A 97 10.58 12.04 15.46
N GLU A 98 11.50 12.94 15.82
CA GLU A 98 12.39 12.72 16.97
C GLU A 98 11.62 12.44 18.26
N ALA A 99 10.53 13.18 18.50
CA ALA A 99 9.66 12.96 19.65
C ALA A 99 9.00 11.57 19.63
N GLY A 100 8.61 11.07 18.46
CA GLY A 100 8.08 9.72 18.30
C GLY A 100 9.12 8.65 18.62
N ARG A 101 10.34 8.79 18.12
CA ARG A 101 11.47 7.89 18.42
C ARG A 101 11.87 7.91 19.89
N GLN A 102 11.93 9.08 20.49
CA GLN A 102 12.16 9.19 21.94
C GLN A 102 11.06 8.52 22.76
N PHE A 103 9.79 8.66 22.34
CA PHE A 103 8.68 7.99 23.01
C PHE A 103 8.81 6.46 22.93
N GLN A 104 9.12 5.90 21.75
CA GLN A 104 9.42 4.47 21.61
C GLN A 104 10.53 4.00 22.55
N ALA A 105 11.65 4.72 22.58
CA ALA A 105 12.80 4.37 23.42
C ALA A 105 12.44 4.39 24.93
N ARG A 106 11.64 5.39 25.37
CA ARG A 106 11.17 5.49 26.75
C ARG A 106 10.25 4.32 27.12
N VAL A 107 9.31 3.96 26.25
CA VAL A 107 8.42 2.81 26.46
C VAL A 107 9.22 1.51 26.50
N ALA A 108 10.15 1.31 25.56
CA ALA A 108 11.01 0.13 25.54
C ALA A 108 11.84 0.00 26.83
N HIS A 109 12.42 1.10 27.31
CA HIS A 109 13.15 1.12 28.58
C HIS A 109 12.23 0.81 29.77
N ALA A 110 11.03 1.40 29.83
CA ALA A 110 10.06 1.14 30.88
C ALA A 110 9.64 -0.34 30.91
N ARG A 111 9.41 -0.96 29.74
CA ARG A 111 9.06 -2.39 29.60
C ARG A 111 10.13 -3.30 30.21
N THR A 112 11.39 -2.99 29.99
CA THR A 112 12.51 -3.82 30.49
C THR A 112 12.80 -3.61 31.95
N THR A 113 12.44 -2.44 32.52
CA THR A 113 12.85 -2.07 33.91
C THR A 113 11.74 -2.19 34.94
N TYR A 114 10.54 -1.71 34.66
CA TYR A 114 9.50 -1.65 35.71
C TYR A 114 8.04 -1.82 35.23
N ALA A 115 7.79 -1.87 33.94
CA ALA A 115 6.43 -1.92 33.37
C ALA A 115 6.34 -2.91 32.20
N PRO A 116 6.55 -4.23 32.45
CA PRO A 116 6.57 -5.24 31.37
C PRO A 116 5.22 -5.43 30.67
N HIS A 117 4.13 -4.90 31.21
CA HIS A 117 2.79 -4.93 30.64
C HIS A 117 2.57 -3.93 29.50
N LEU A 118 3.46 -2.93 29.35
CA LEU A 118 3.33 -1.94 28.27
C LEU A 118 3.42 -2.60 26.91
N PRO A 119 2.71 -2.04 25.89
CA PRO A 119 2.76 -2.58 24.53
C PRO A 119 4.16 -2.47 23.93
N ASP A 120 4.46 -3.38 23.00
CA ASP A 120 5.68 -3.28 22.22
C ASP A 120 5.52 -2.22 21.12
N LEU A 121 6.20 -1.10 21.30
CA LEU A 121 6.21 -0.02 20.31
C LEU A 121 7.50 -0.01 19.47
N SER A 122 8.31 -1.08 19.52
CA SER A 122 9.44 -1.24 18.58
C SER A 122 8.94 -1.32 17.13
N ASP A 123 9.81 -1.06 16.18
CA ASP A 123 9.45 -1.16 14.77
C ASP A 123 8.94 -2.57 14.43
N ASP A 124 9.54 -3.62 14.99
CA ASP A 124 9.11 -5.01 14.82
C ASP A 124 7.76 -5.28 15.50
N GLY A 125 7.57 -4.77 16.72
CA GLY A 125 6.30 -4.90 17.46
C GLY A 125 5.14 -4.20 16.76
N LEU A 126 5.38 -3.03 16.19
CA LEU A 126 4.39 -2.28 15.42
C LEU A 126 4.11 -2.90 14.05
N ALA A 127 5.11 -3.53 13.42
CA ALA A 127 4.95 -4.21 12.16
C ALA A 127 4.26 -5.58 12.28
N ALA A 128 4.33 -6.22 13.45
CA ALA A 128 3.72 -7.53 13.69
C ALA A 128 2.19 -7.51 13.58
N SER A 129 1.54 -6.40 13.94
CA SER A 129 0.11 -6.15 13.70
C SER A 129 -0.10 -4.66 13.44
N LEU A 130 -0.86 -4.33 12.40
CA LEU A 130 -1.23 -2.96 12.06
C LEU A 130 -2.59 -2.53 12.63
N ASP A 131 -3.21 -3.31 13.51
CA ASP A 131 -4.53 -3.01 14.10
C ASP A 131 -4.56 -1.66 14.82
N TRP A 132 -3.41 -1.23 15.34
CA TRP A 132 -3.25 0.07 16.00
C TRP A 132 -3.38 1.25 15.03
N LEU A 133 -3.08 1.04 13.74
CA LEU A 133 -3.11 2.08 12.72
C LEU A 133 -4.42 2.06 11.92
N GLU A 134 -5.09 0.91 11.84
CA GLU A 134 -6.28 0.70 11.02
C GLU A 134 -7.38 1.76 11.24
N PRO A 135 -7.74 2.18 12.48
CA PRO A 135 -8.78 3.18 12.69
C PRO A 135 -8.45 4.55 12.09
N TYR A 136 -7.15 4.85 11.91
CA TYR A 136 -6.67 6.13 11.38
C TYR A 136 -6.53 6.14 9.86
N LEU A 137 -6.70 4.99 9.21
CA LEU A 137 -6.64 4.84 7.76
C LEU A 137 -8.02 4.99 7.10
N ALA A 138 -9.08 5.14 7.87
CA ALA A 138 -10.42 5.33 7.32
C ALA A 138 -10.47 6.55 6.41
N GLY A 139 -10.87 6.35 5.15
CA GLY A 139 -10.91 7.40 4.13
C GLY A 139 -9.57 7.79 3.50
N CYS A 140 -8.47 7.11 3.86
CA CYS A 140 -7.20 7.30 3.19
C CYS A 140 -7.17 6.51 1.87
N ASP A 141 -6.82 7.20 0.78
CA ASP A 141 -6.64 6.60 -0.56
C ASP A 141 -5.21 6.76 -1.10
N ARG A 142 -4.30 7.33 -0.29
CA ARG A 142 -2.91 7.61 -0.69
C ARG A 142 -1.93 7.63 0.48
N LEU A 143 -0.68 7.25 0.20
CA LEU A 143 0.40 7.24 1.20
C LEU A 143 0.72 8.62 1.79
N SER A 144 0.49 9.70 1.06
CA SER A 144 0.72 11.06 1.60
C SER A 144 -0.20 11.40 2.78
N GLN A 145 -1.42 10.89 2.79
CA GLN A 145 -2.34 11.04 3.93
C GLN A 145 -1.86 10.25 5.14
N VAL A 146 -1.35 9.04 4.91
CA VAL A 146 -0.74 8.22 5.96
C VAL A 146 0.48 8.90 6.59
N LYS A 147 1.33 9.51 5.76
CA LYS A 147 2.49 10.28 6.22
C LYS A 147 2.13 11.55 6.99
N ALA A 148 0.94 12.08 6.77
CA ALA A 148 0.45 13.27 7.47
C ALA A 148 -0.16 12.96 8.86
N LEU A 149 -0.31 11.69 9.22
CA LEU A 149 -0.82 11.29 10.54
C LEU A 149 0.14 11.72 11.66
N ASP A 150 -0.44 12.19 12.77
CA ASP A 150 0.34 12.46 13.99
C ASP A 150 0.68 11.13 14.69
N LEU A 151 1.78 10.53 14.25
CA LEU A 151 2.23 9.24 14.74
C LEU A 151 2.49 9.25 16.27
N LEU A 152 3.02 10.33 16.81
CA LEU A 152 3.27 10.42 18.25
C LEU A 152 1.96 10.32 19.05
N SER A 153 0.92 11.04 18.65
CA SER A 153 -0.40 10.97 19.30
C SER A 153 -1.01 9.57 19.18
N ILE A 154 -0.86 8.94 18.05
CA ILE A 154 -1.34 7.55 17.83
C ILE A 154 -0.60 6.57 18.74
N LEU A 155 0.73 6.66 18.84
CA LEU A 155 1.52 5.81 19.72
C LEU A 155 1.19 6.05 21.20
N ARG A 156 0.94 7.31 21.60
CA ARG A 156 0.52 7.64 22.97
C ARG A 156 -0.86 7.05 23.30
N ALA A 157 -1.77 7.01 22.35
CA ALA A 157 -3.09 6.40 22.53
C ALA A 157 -3.06 4.87 22.77
N ARG A 158 -1.90 4.23 22.56
CA ARG A 158 -1.69 2.80 22.90
C ARG A 158 -1.47 2.55 24.38
N LEU A 159 -1.20 3.57 25.17
CA LEU A 159 -1.01 3.51 26.62
C LEU A 159 -2.22 4.14 27.31
N ASP A 160 -2.57 3.63 28.48
CA ASP A 160 -3.58 4.27 29.29
C ASP A 160 -3.02 5.55 29.97
N TYR A 161 -3.91 6.32 30.59
CA TYR A 161 -3.54 7.56 31.24
C TYR A 161 -2.57 7.34 32.43
N ALA A 162 -2.76 6.27 33.21
CA ALA A 162 -1.92 5.97 34.35
C ALA A 162 -0.49 5.61 33.95
N ASP A 163 -0.37 4.81 32.86
CA ASP A 163 0.91 4.43 32.28
C ASP A 163 1.65 5.63 31.67
N LEU A 164 0.94 6.51 30.94
CA LEU A 164 1.52 7.75 30.43
C LEU A 164 2.02 8.66 31.55
N ALA A 165 1.22 8.85 32.62
CA ALA A 165 1.61 9.66 33.77
C ALA A 165 2.81 9.05 34.51
N ALA A 166 2.86 7.72 34.66
CA ALA A 166 3.97 7.01 35.27
C ALA A 166 5.25 7.13 34.41
N LEU A 167 5.11 6.99 33.07
CA LEU A 167 6.21 7.14 32.14
C LEU A 167 6.79 8.56 32.15
N ASP A 168 5.93 9.59 32.12
CA ASP A 168 6.36 11.00 32.12
C ASP A 168 7.02 11.40 33.44
N ARG A 169 6.58 10.82 34.57
CA ARG A 169 7.18 11.06 35.89
C ARG A 169 8.54 10.38 36.05
N LYS A 170 8.68 9.12 35.60
CA LYS A 170 9.91 8.33 35.79
C LYS A 170 10.95 8.59 34.70
N LEU A 171 10.51 8.84 33.48
CA LEU A 171 11.35 9.07 32.31
C LEU A 171 10.85 10.31 31.57
N PRO A 172 11.06 11.51 32.07
CA PRO A 172 10.58 12.74 31.43
C PRO A 172 11.21 12.91 30.05
N PRO A 173 10.48 13.51 29.07
CA PRO A 173 10.98 13.70 27.71
C PRO A 173 12.16 14.67 27.61
N ARG A 174 12.36 15.50 28.63
CA ARG A 174 13.52 16.39 28.78
C ARG A 174 14.05 16.32 30.20
N LEU A 175 15.35 16.06 30.34
CA LEU A 175 16.05 16.20 31.62
C LEU A 175 16.55 17.63 31.71
N THR A 176 16.08 18.37 32.72
CA THR A 176 16.66 19.66 33.09
C THR A 176 17.80 19.37 34.07
N LEU A 177 19.03 19.46 33.57
CA LEU A 177 20.21 19.46 34.46
C LEU A 177 20.20 20.77 35.26
N LYS A 178 20.22 20.66 36.58
CA LYS A 178 20.47 21.81 37.47
C LYS A 178 21.95 22.04 37.61
#